data_6ed467eb6f527faedacb367c180b95dd
#
_entry.id   6ed467eb6f527faedacb367c180b95dd
#
_cell.length_a   1.000
_cell.length_b   1.000
_cell.length_c   1.000
_cell.angle_alpha   90.00
_cell.angle_beta   90.00
_cell.angle_gamma   90.00
#
_symmetry.space_group_name_H-M   'P 1'
#
loop_
_entity.id
_entity.type
_entity.pdbx_description
1 polymer ?
#
loop_
_entity_poly.entity_id
_entity_poly.type
_entity_poly.pdbx_seq_one_letter_code
_entity_poly.pdbx_strand_id
1 'polypeptide(L)'
;MWVFGVLAFALGLLGLISPGTLLVMLGFEVLDVRAAGDYTLVYMAASSMAAVNMGVYYVFAAAADYTPFFRWTVPFRLVTFTVFTTLVVTGAAPAEFIGVGLWEGLGAVITGIALWREGKLLPSRQVADA
;
A
#
# COMPACT_ATOMS: atom_id res chain seq x y z
N MET A 1 -5.62 -11.00 -0.03
CA MET A 1 -4.29 -10.61 0.44
C MET A 1 -3.16 -11.00 -0.50
N TRP A 2 -3.13 -12.19 -1.08
CA TRP A 2 -2.10 -12.60 -2.07
C TRP A 2 -1.91 -11.59 -3.20
N VAL A 3 -3.01 -11.18 -3.86
CA VAL A 3 -2.94 -10.21 -4.98
C VAL A 3 -2.30 -8.90 -4.56
N PHE A 4 -2.67 -8.38 -3.38
CA PHE A 4 -2.08 -7.15 -2.86
C PHE A 4 -0.58 -7.30 -2.58
N GLY A 5 -0.18 -8.44 -2.00
CA GLY A 5 1.23 -8.71 -1.72
C GLY A 5 2.06 -8.80 -2.99
N VAL A 6 1.60 -9.58 -3.97
CA VAL A 6 2.31 -9.75 -5.24
C VAL A 6 2.42 -8.43 -6.01
N LEU A 7 1.34 -7.64 -6.08
CA LEU A 7 1.37 -6.36 -6.78
C LEU A 7 2.24 -5.32 -6.07
N ALA A 8 2.17 -5.22 -4.73
CA ALA A 8 3.06 -4.35 -3.97
C ALA A 8 4.53 -4.71 -4.18
N PHE A 9 4.85 -6.00 -4.15
CA PHE A 9 6.19 -6.50 -4.42
C PHE A 9 6.66 -6.15 -5.85
N ALA A 10 5.83 -6.41 -6.86
CA ALA A 10 6.17 -6.14 -8.26
C ALA A 10 6.36 -4.64 -8.54
N LEU A 11 5.46 -3.78 -8.02
CA LEU A 11 5.58 -2.33 -8.17
C LEU A 11 6.79 -1.78 -7.40
N GLY A 12 7.06 -2.33 -6.22
CA GLY A 12 8.27 -1.99 -5.47
C GLY A 12 9.55 -2.35 -6.22
N LEU A 13 9.62 -3.54 -6.82
CA LEU A 13 10.74 -3.91 -7.69
C LEU A 13 10.86 -3.00 -8.91
N LEU A 14 9.74 -2.67 -9.56
CA LEU A 14 9.73 -1.73 -10.67
C LEU A 14 10.33 -0.38 -10.26
N GLY A 15 9.93 0.15 -9.10
CA GLY A 15 10.45 1.43 -8.61
C GLY A 15 11.93 1.41 -8.24
N LEU A 16 12.49 0.24 -7.86
CA LEU A 16 13.92 0.08 -7.64
C LEU A 16 14.72 -0.04 -8.95
N ILE A 17 14.19 -0.76 -9.94
CA ILE A 17 14.89 -1.06 -11.20
C ILE A 17 14.72 0.09 -12.19
N SER A 18 13.50 0.66 -12.27
CA SER A 18 13.14 1.70 -13.23
C SER A 18 12.27 2.77 -12.57
N PRO A 19 12.84 3.62 -11.69
CA PRO A 19 12.09 4.63 -10.95
C PRO A 19 11.36 5.62 -11.86
N GLY A 20 11.94 5.97 -13.01
CA GLY A 20 11.30 6.83 -14.00
C GLY A 20 10.00 6.24 -14.54
N THR A 21 9.97 4.95 -14.85
CA THR A 21 8.75 4.26 -15.30
C THR A 21 7.68 4.30 -14.23
N LEU A 22 8.03 4.05 -12.96
CA LEU A 22 7.06 4.12 -11.89
C LEU A 22 6.55 5.54 -11.67
N LEU A 23 7.41 6.56 -11.76
CA LEU A 23 7.00 7.97 -11.67
C LEU A 23 5.97 8.32 -12.75
N VAL A 24 6.23 7.95 -14.02
CA VAL A 24 5.27 8.18 -15.13
C VAL A 24 3.94 7.47 -14.86
N MET A 25 3.96 6.22 -14.39
CA MET A 25 2.73 5.48 -14.09
C MET A 25 1.90 6.14 -12.97
N LEU A 26 2.56 6.86 -12.07
CA LEU A 26 1.92 7.59 -10.98
C LEU A 26 1.52 9.03 -11.37
N GLY A 27 1.76 9.44 -12.63
CA GLY A 27 1.45 10.76 -13.14
C GLY A 27 2.49 11.85 -12.82
N PHE A 28 3.65 11.47 -12.27
CA PHE A 28 4.71 12.42 -11.98
C PHE A 28 5.58 12.69 -13.21
N GLU A 29 6.07 13.93 -13.29
CA GLU A 29 7.02 14.32 -14.32
C GLU A 29 8.40 13.69 -14.06
N VAL A 30 9.04 13.23 -15.13
CA VAL A 30 10.40 12.71 -15.07
C VAL A 30 11.32 13.77 -15.68
N LEU A 31 12.19 14.35 -14.86
CA LEU A 31 13.14 15.37 -15.27
C LEU A 31 14.39 14.72 -15.89
N ASP A 32 14.78 15.17 -17.09
CA ASP A 32 16.00 14.73 -17.75
C ASP A 32 17.26 15.19 -17.00
N VAL A 33 17.20 16.38 -16.41
CA VAL A 33 18.28 16.97 -15.60
C VAL A 33 17.75 17.29 -14.22
N ARG A 34 18.44 16.78 -13.20
CA ARG A 34 18.08 17.00 -11.80
C ARG A 34 18.96 18.08 -11.20
N ALA A 35 18.33 18.99 -10.45
CA ALA A 35 19.04 20.02 -9.71
C ALA A 35 19.87 19.43 -8.56
N ALA A 36 20.91 20.17 -8.15
CA ALA A 36 21.62 19.84 -6.92
C ALA A 36 20.64 19.91 -5.73
N GLY A 37 20.59 18.84 -4.91
CA GLY A 37 19.64 18.76 -3.79
C GLY A 37 18.28 18.12 -4.14
N ASP A 38 18.07 17.68 -5.38
CA ASP A 38 16.90 16.85 -5.72
C ASP A 38 17.13 15.40 -5.28
N TYR A 39 16.45 15.00 -4.21
CA TYR A 39 16.50 13.66 -3.63
C TYR A 39 15.33 12.75 -4.05
N THR A 40 14.58 13.12 -5.10
CA THR A 40 13.39 12.38 -5.57
C THR A 40 13.69 10.89 -5.75
N LEU A 41 14.81 10.53 -6.39
CA LEU A 41 15.18 9.12 -6.60
C LEU A 41 15.50 8.38 -5.30
N VAL A 42 16.05 9.07 -4.30
CA VAL A 42 16.32 8.47 -2.98
C VAL A 42 15.02 8.15 -2.26
N TYR A 43 14.06 9.09 -2.26
CA TYR A 43 12.74 8.85 -1.68
C TYR A 43 11.97 7.79 -2.45
N MET A 44 12.09 7.77 -3.77
CA MET A 44 11.48 6.74 -4.61
C MET A 44 12.06 5.35 -4.28
N ALA A 45 13.38 5.23 -4.14
CA ALA A 45 14.01 3.98 -3.76
C ALA A 45 13.59 3.52 -2.35
N ALA A 46 13.52 4.45 -1.38
CA ALA A 46 13.08 4.14 -0.03
C ALA A 46 11.62 3.65 0.02
N SER A 47 10.71 4.35 -0.67
CA SER A 47 9.30 3.95 -0.76
C SER A 47 9.11 2.64 -1.53
N SER A 48 9.87 2.43 -2.59
CA SER A 48 9.86 1.19 -3.37
C SER A 48 10.34 -0.01 -2.53
N MET A 49 11.40 0.18 -1.72
CA MET A 49 11.86 -0.86 -0.80
C MET A 49 10.82 -1.17 0.28
N ALA A 50 10.14 -0.15 0.80
CA ALA A 50 9.03 -0.35 1.73
C ALA A 50 7.89 -1.16 1.08
N ALA A 51 7.55 -0.88 -0.18
CA ALA A 51 6.54 -1.63 -0.94
C ALA A 51 6.96 -3.09 -1.16
N VAL A 52 8.24 -3.37 -1.46
CA VAL A 52 8.78 -4.74 -1.55
C VAL A 52 8.59 -5.47 -0.22
N ASN A 53 9.01 -4.87 0.90
CA ASN A 53 8.88 -5.48 2.22
C ASN A 53 7.42 -5.74 2.59
N MET A 54 6.54 -4.77 2.35
CA MET A 54 5.10 -4.93 2.60
C MET A 54 4.51 -6.04 1.72
N GLY A 55 4.92 -6.12 0.46
CA GLY A 55 4.53 -7.21 -0.42
C GLY A 55 4.86 -8.58 0.15
N VAL A 56 6.09 -8.75 0.64
CA VAL A 56 6.54 -10.00 1.30
C VAL A 56 5.71 -10.29 2.56
N TYR A 57 5.47 -9.29 3.42
CA TYR A 57 4.67 -9.47 4.63
C TYR A 57 3.23 -9.88 4.33
N TYR A 58 2.60 -9.29 3.30
CA TYR A 58 1.27 -9.68 2.85
C TYR A 58 1.23 -11.12 2.36
N VAL A 59 2.23 -11.55 1.59
CA VAL A 59 2.33 -12.92 1.08
C VAL A 59 2.50 -13.90 2.24
N PHE A 60 3.41 -13.63 3.17
CA PHE A 60 3.65 -14.51 4.32
C PHE A 60 2.44 -14.58 5.26
N ALA A 61 1.81 -13.44 5.55
CA ALA A 61 0.60 -13.41 6.36
C ALA A 61 -0.55 -14.19 5.70
N ALA A 62 -0.67 -14.11 4.36
CA ALA A 62 -1.67 -14.87 3.62
C ALA A 62 -1.35 -16.37 3.57
N ALA A 63 -0.09 -16.74 3.45
CA ALA A 63 0.34 -18.14 3.49
C ALA A 63 0.12 -18.79 4.87
N ALA A 64 0.27 -18.00 5.93
CA ALA A 64 0.09 -18.45 7.32
C ALA A 64 -1.36 -18.29 7.85
N ASP A 65 -2.30 -17.81 7.03
CA ASP A 65 -3.67 -17.41 7.45
C ASP A 65 -3.67 -16.53 8.72
N TYR A 66 -2.71 -15.59 8.78
CA TYR A 66 -2.51 -14.78 9.98
C TYR A 66 -3.54 -13.64 10.07
N THR A 67 -4.74 -14.01 10.50
CA THR A 67 -5.90 -13.13 10.63
C THR A 67 -5.64 -11.82 11.40
N PRO A 68 -4.85 -11.75 12.50
CA PRO A 68 -4.57 -10.48 13.17
C PRO A 68 -3.94 -9.44 12.25
N PHE A 69 -3.02 -9.84 11.37
CA PHE A 69 -2.42 -8.94 10.38
C PHE A 69 -3.48 -8.35 9.45
N PHE A 70 -4.42 -9.15 8.96
CA PHE A 70 -5.48 -8.68 8.07
C PHE A 70 -6.41 -7.67 8.77
N ARG A 71 -6.72 -7.88 10.05
CA ARG A 71 -7.51 -6.91 10.84
C ARG A 71 -6.81 -5.57 10.94
N TRP A 72 -5.51 -5.56 11.20
CA TRP A 72 -4.74 -4.32 11.34
C TRP A 72 -4.59 -3.58 10.01
N THR A 73 -4.52 -4.30 8.90
CA THR A 73 -4.38 -3.64 7.60
C THR A 73 -5.59 -2.82 7.21
N VAL A 74 -6.80 -3.18 7.64
CA VAL A 74 -8.04 -2.46 7.27
C VAL A 74 -8.00 -0.99 7.70
N PRO A 75 -7.83 -0.64 8.99
CA PRO A 75 -7.81 0.75 9.41
C PRO A 75 -6.60 1.52 8.85
N PHE A 76 -5.41 0.90 8.76
CA PHE A 76 -4.23 1.59 8.24
C PHE A 76 -4.33 1.87 6.75
N ARG A 77 -4.94 0.99 5.96
CA ARG A 77 -5.23 1.24 4.55
C ARG A 77 -6.24 2.36 4.36
N LEU A 78 -7.23 2.49 5.24
CA LEU A 78 -8.16 3.64 5.22
C LEU A 78 -7.44 4.96 5.53
N VAL A 79 -6.48 4.96 6.46
CA VAL A 79 -5.62 6.12 6.70
C VAL A 79 -4.82 6.46 5.46
N THR A 80 -4.18 5.48 4.82
CA THR A 80 -3.41 5.68 3.58
C THR A 80 -4.30 6.22 2.46
N PHE A 81 -5.50 5.65 2.28
CA PHE A 81 -6.50 6.16 1.33
C PHE A 81 -6.83 7.62 1.59
N THR A 82 -7.09 7.99 2.84
CA THR A 82 -7.43 9.37 3.23
C THR A 82 -6.28 10.32 2.91
N VAL A 83 -5.05 9.97 3.30
CA VAL A 83 -3.87 10.79 3.04
C VAL A 83 -3.64 10.99 1.55
N PHE A 84 -3.63 9.92 0.77
CA PHE A 84 -3.34 9.99 -0.67
C PHE A 84 -4.44 10.73 -1.44
N THR A 85 -5.71 10.51 -1.08
CA THR A 85 -6.83 11.27 -1.66
C THR A 85 -6.72 12.76 -1.31
N THR A 86 -6.33 13.10 -0.09
CA THR A 86 -6.11 14.49 0.31
C THR A 86 -5.01 15.15 -0.51
N LEU A 87 -3.89 14.46 -0.73
CA LEU A 87 -2.79 15.00 -1.56
C LEU A 87 -3.25 15.33 -2.98
N VAL A 88 -4.09 14.50 -3.58
CA VAL A 88 -4.65 14.76 -4.92
C VAL A 88 -5.65 15.92 -4.88
N VAL A 89 -6.58 15.92 -3.93
CA VAL A 89 -7.62 16.96 -3.83
C VAL A 89 -7.03 18.35 -3.55
N THR A 90 -5.94 18.42 -2.78
CA THR A 90 -5.23 19.66 -2.49
C THR A 90 -4.26 20.09 -3.61
N GLY A 91 -4.11 19.30 -4.67
CA GLY A 91 -3.17 19.58 -5.76
C GLY A 91 -1.70 19.35 -5.40
N ALA A 92 -1.41 18.70 -4.27
CA ALA A 92 -0.05 18.35 -3.86
C ALA A 92 0.48 17.11 -4.61
N ALA A 93 -0.40 16.31 -5.21
CA ALA A 93 -0.07 15.18 -6.07
C ALA A 93 -0.85 15.27 -7.39
N PRO A 94 -0.33 14.69 -8.50
CA PRO A 94 -1.03 14.64 -9.78
C PRO A 94 -2.32 13.83 -9.68
N ALA A 95 -3.28 14.11 -10.58
CA ALA A 95 -4.59 13.47 -10.56
C ALA A 95 -4.52 11.94 -10.71
N GLU A 96 -3.58 11.43 -11.49
CA GLU A 96 -3.34 10.01 -11.74
C GLU A 96 -2.98 9.26 -10.45
N PHE A 97 -2.36 9.95 -9.48
CA PHE A 97 -2.01 9.38 -8.18
C PHE A 97 -3.22 8.92 -7.36
N ILE A 98 -4.44 9.38 -7.71
CA ILE A 98 -5.68 8.91 -7.09
C ILE A 98 -5.84 7.38 -7.19
N GLY A 99 -5.29 6.76 -8.23
CA GLY A 99 -5.31 5.31 -8.41
C GLY A 99 -4.71 4.55 -7.24
N VAL A 100 -3.63 5.09 -6.64
CA VAL A 100 -2.98 4.50 -5.45
C VAL A 100 -3.90 4.61 -4.23
N GLY A 101 -4.53 5.76 -4.04
CA GLY A 101 -5.51 5.95 -2.97
C GLY A 101 -6.68 4.97 -3.11
N LEU A 102 -7.28 4.90 -4.29
CA LEU A 102 -8.42 3.99 -4.55
C LEU A 102 -8.03 2.53 -4.34
N TRP A 103 -6.85 2.12 -4.73
CA TRP A 103 -6.32 0.78 -4.47
C TRP A 103 -6.31 0.46 -2.98
N GLU A 104 -5.85 1.39 -2.15
CA GLU A 104 -5.83 1.22 -0.70
C GLU A 104 -7.24 1.17 -0.11
N GLY A 105 -8.12 2.10 -0.52
CA GLY A 105 -9.51 2.14 -0.07
C GLY A 105 -10.29 0.88 -0.42
N LEU A 106 -10.24 0.45 -1.68
CA LEU A 106 -10.89 -0.78 -2.14
C LEU A 106 -10.34 -2.01 -1.42
N GLY A 107 -9.01 -2.06 -1.22
CA GLY A 107 -8.38 -3.14 -0.48
C GLY A 107 -8.84 -3.23 0.97
N ALA A 108 -9.01 -2.09 1.63
CA ALA A 108 -9.55 -2.04 2.99
C ALA A 108 -11.00 -2.56 3.04
N VAL A 109 -11.86 -2.09 2.13
CA VAL A 109 -13.27 -2.50 2.05
C VAL A 109 -13.41 -4.00 1.78
N ILE A 110 -12.70 -4.50 0.76
CA ILE A 110 -12.76 -5.93 0.39
C ILE A 110 -12.28 -6.80 1.55
N THR A 111 -11.16 -6.43 2.19
CA THR A 111 -10.63 -7.18 3.34
C THR A 111 -11.56 -7.11 4.55
N GLY A 112 -12.12 -5.94 4.84
CA GLY A 112 -13.08 -5.76 5.92
C GLY A 112 -14.33 -6.59 5.73
N ILE A 113 -14.91 -6.62 4.52
CA ILE A 113 -16.08 -7.45 4.19
C ILE A 113 -15.75 -8.94 4.32
N ALA A 114 -14.58 -9.39 3.85
CA ALA A 114 -14.16 -10.77 3.97
C ALA A 114 -14.06 -11.20 5.44
N LEU A 115 -13.38 -10.40 6.27
CA LEU A 115 -13.25 -10.66 7.71
C LEU A 115 -14.59 -10.66 8.43
N TRP A 116 -15.49 -9.75 8.04
CA TRP A 116 -16.85 -9.71 8.60
C TRP A 116 -17.64 -10.97 8.26
N ARG A 117 -17.63 -11.40 7.02
CA ARG A 117 -18.33 -12.63 6.56
C ARG A 117 -17.81 -13.89 7.23
N GLU A 118 -16.52 -13.92 7.52
CA GLU A 118 -15.88 -15.06 8.22
C GLU A 118 -16.04 -14.99 9.75
N GLY A 119 -16.69 -13.95 10.28
CA GLY A 119 -16.79 -13.72 11.73
C GLY A 119 -15.46 -13.41 12.41
N LYS A 120 -14.44 -13.02 11.62
CA LYS A 120 -13.07 -12.78 12.08
C LYS A 120 -12.74 -11.28 12.26
N LEU A 121 -13.71 -10.37 12.13
CA LEU A 121 -13.46 -8.92 12.20
C LEU A 121 -13.01 -8.49 13.61
N LEU A 122 -13.64 -9.04 14.64
CA LEU A 122 -13.28 -8.78 16.02
C LEU A 122 -12.43 -9.92 16.59
N PRO A 123 -11.49 -9.63 17.50
CA PRO A 123 -10.79 -10.70 18.21
C PRO A 123 -11.81 -11.51 18.99
N SER A 124 -11.77 -12.85 18.87
CA SER A 124 -12.49 -13.73 19.77
C SER A 124 -12.06 -13.39 21.20
N ARG A 125 -13.01 -13.06 22.08
CA ARG A 125 -12.74 -13.05 23.52
C ARG A 125 -12.33 -14.48 23.87
N GLN A 126 -11.05 -14.69 24.14
CA GLN A 126 -10.68 -15.84 24.92
C GLN A 126 -11.36 -15.65 26.27
N VAL A 127 -12.43 -16.40 26.51
CA VAL A 127 -12.95 -16.58 27.86
C VAL A 127 -11.77 -17.20 28.59
N ALA A 128 -11.17 -16.44 29.50
CA ALA A 128 -10.19 -16.96 30.43
C ALA A 128 -11.01 -17.82 31.40
N ASP A 129 -11.14 -19.09 31.04
CA ASP A 129 -11.54 -20.11 31.99
C ASP A 129 -10.34 -20.34 32.93
N ALA A 130 -10.38 -19.61 34.04
CA ALA A 130 -9.52 -19.83 35.19
C ALA A 130 -10.13 -20.90 36.07
#